data_71f7c9835f96efd6cbeab6cb532f8f27
#
_entry.id   71f7c9835f96efd6cbeab6cb532f8f27
#
_cell.length_a   1.000
_cell.length_b   1.000
_cell.length_c   1.000
_cell.angle_alpha   90.00
_cell.angle_beta   90.00
_cell.angle_gamma   90.00
#
_symmetry.space_group_name_H-M   'P 1'
#
loop_
_entity.id
_entity.type
_entity.pdbx_description
1 polymer ?
#
loop_
_entity_poly.entity_id
_entity_poly.type
_entity_poly.pdbx_seq_one_letter_code
_entity_poly.pdbx_strand_id
1 'polypeptide(L)'
;MIELSRYAFETLRQDEEFAFCRGRRDDGQLPTILLVAPVSEHPVPAILERLEHEYSLRDELDSEWAARPLTLVRREGRPMLIVEDAGGEPLDRFLGQPMELSRFLRFAVGLAAALSKLHQHGLIHKDIKPANILV
;
A
#
# COMPACT_ATOMS: atom_id res chain seq x y z
N MET A 1 -5.53 -1.13 19.25
CA MET A 1 -6.38 -0.46 18.25
C MET A 1 -5.66 0.78 17.73
N ILE A 2 -5.71 1.00 16.43
CA ILE A 2 -5.06 2.16 15.79
C ILE A 2 -6.02 3.34 15.85
N GLU A 3 -5.58 4.43 16.49
CA GLU A 3 -6.36 5.67 16.57
C GLU A 3 -5.86 6.63 15.47
N LEU A 4 -6.61 6.72 14.38
CA LEU A 4 -6.21 7.55 13.23
C LEU A 4 -6.05 9.03 13.58
N SER A 5 -6.76 9.51 14.60
CA SER A 5 -6.64 10.89 15.04
C SER A 5 -5.24 11.28 15.54
N ARG A 6 -4.42 10.28 15.89
CA ARG A 6 -3.05 10.50 16.36
C ARG A 6 -2.02 10.51 15.25
N TYR A 7 -2.46 10.44 13.99
CA TYR A 7 -1.58 10.40 12.82
C TYR A 7 -1.78 11.63 11.96
N ALA A 8 -0.68 12.14 11.42
CA ALA A 8 -0.69 13.10 10.33
C ALA A 8 -0.43 12.34 9.04
N PHE A 9 -1.24 12.59 8.02
CA PHE A 9 -1.19 11.85 6.76
C PHE A 9 -0.59 12.69 5.62
N GLU A 10 0.31 12.06 4.87
CA GLU A 10 0.89 12.60 3.66
C GLU A 10 0.43 11.74 2.49
N THR A 11 -0.16 12.35 1.46
CA THR A 11 -0.57 11.61 0.27
C THR A 11 0.66 11.22 -0.54
N LEU A 12 0.88 9.92 -0.71
CA LEU A 12 1.96 9.39 -1.55
C LEU A 12 1.57 9.35 -3.02
N ARG A 13 0.33 8.95 -3.30
CA ARG A 13 -0.26 8.98 -4.63
C ARG A 13 -1.77 9.00 -4.53
N GLN A 14 -2.42 9.40 -5.64
CA GLN A 14 -3.88 9.41 -5.74
C GLN A 14 -4.25 9.16 -7.20
N ASP A 15 -5.21 8.26 -7.40
CA ASP A 15 -5.84 8.05 -8.69
C ASP A 15 -7.33 8.45 -8.61
N GLU A 16 -8.14 8.04 -9.59
CA GLU A 16 -9.56 8.38 -9.61
C GLU A 16 -10.37 7.69 -8.51
N GLU A 17 -9.89 6.55 -8.03
CA GLU A 17 -10.61 5.69 -7.09
C GLU A 17 -10.08 5.76 -5.67
N PHE A 18 -8.74 5.77 -5.50
CA PHE A 18 -8.10 5.67 -4.19
C PHE A 18 -7.03 6.73 -3.96
N ALA A 19 -6.93 7.17 -2.72
CA ALA A 19 -5.79 7.90 -2.19
C ALA A 19 -4.95 6.93 -1.36
N PHE A 20 -3.62 7.00 -1.54
CA PHE A 20 -2.65 6.18 -0.84
C PHE A 20 -1.76 7.10 -0.01
N CYS A 21 -1.84 6.98 1.32
CA CYS A 21 -1.24 7.93 2.24
C CYS A 21 -0.33 7.24 3.24
N ARG A 22 0.69 7.96 3.70
CA ARG A 22 1.53 7.52 4.81
C ARG A 22 1.14 8.30 6.07
N GLY A 23 0.88 7.58 7.16
CA GLY A 23 0.58 8.17 8.44
C GLY A 23 1.77 8.13 9.37
N ARG A 24 2.09 9.28 9.96
CA ARG A 24 3.11 9.43 11.00
C ARG A 24 2.45 9.86 12.29
N ARG A 25 2.83 9.24 13.40
CA ARG A 25 2.26 9.61 14.70
C ARG A 25 2.70 11.01 15.09
N ASP A 26 1.82 11.72 15.77
CA ASP A 26 2.06 13.07 16.27
C ASP A 26 3.20 13.14 17.29
N ASP A 27 3.46 12.04 18.02
CA ASP A 27 4.57 11.91 18.97
C ASP A 27 5.90 11.51 18.30
N GLY A 28 5.90 11.32 16.99
CA GLY A 28 7.08 10.91 16.23
C GLY A 28 7.52 9.48 16.42
N GLN A 29 6.76 8.68 17.16
CA GLN A 29 7.10 7.28 17.39
C GLN A 29 6.76 6.40 16.20
N LEU A 30 7.56 5.36 16.00
CA LEU A 30 7.33 4.33 14.99
C LEU A 30 6.39 3.24 15.57
N PRO A 31 5.71 2.45 14.72
CA PRO A 31 5.83 2.46 13.26
C PRO A 31 4.93 3.51 12.60
N THR A 32 5.30 3.88 11.36
CA THR A 32 4.37 4.57 10.46
C THR A 32 3.39 3.56 9.88
N ILE A 33 2.29 4.03 9.33
CA ILE A 33 1.29 3.19 8.68
C ILE A 33 0.98 3.72 7.28
N LEU A 34 0.46 2.83 6.43
CA LEU A 34 -0.09 3.23 5.15
C LEU A 34 -1.61 3.17 5.23
N LEU A 35 -2.27 4.10 4.55
CA LEU A 35 -3.72 4.19 4.49
C LEU A 35 -4.16 4.17 3.03
N VAL A 36 -5.08 3.28 2.70
CA VAL A 36 -5.75 3.24 1.40
C VAL A 36 -7.19 3.65 1.62
N ALA A 37 -7.58 4.78 1.05
CA ALA A 37 -8.90 5.36 1.24
C ALA A 37 -9.57 5.66 -0.10
N PRO A 38 -10.90 5.43 -0.22
CA PRO A 38 -11.63 5.89 -1.40
C PRO A 38 -11.56 7.41 -1.52
N VAL A 39 -11.38 7.90 -2.73
CA VAL A 39 -11.38 9.34 -3.01
C VAL A 39 -12.78 9.94 -2.84
N SER A 40 -13.80 9.20 -3.28
CA SER A 40 -15.19 9.64 -3.19
C SER A 40 -15.74 9.58 -1.76
N GLU A 41 -16.55 10.56 -1.37
CA GLU A 41 -17.28 10.52 -0.09
C GLU A 41 -18.37 9.45 -0.09
N HIS A 42 -18.84 9.07 -1.28
CA HIS A 42 -19.87 8.05 -1.47
C HIS A 42 -19.37 7.00 -2.47
N PRO A 43 -18.42 6.13 -2.05
CA PRO A 43 -17.83 5.16 -2.97
C PRO A 43 -18.87 4.13 -3.43
N VAL A 44 -18.74 3.71 -4.69
CA VAL A 44 -19.59 2.65 -5.25
C VAL A 44 -19.26 1.31 -4.59
N PRO A 45 -20.21 0.34 -4.58
CA PRO A 45 -20.00 -0.96 -3.94
C PRO A 45 -18.74 -1.71 -4.42
N ALA A 46 -18.39 -1.60 -5.69
CA ALA A 46 -17.19 -2.25 -6.24
C ALA A 46 -15.90 -1.78 -5.55
N ILE A 47 -15.82 -0.50 -5.17
CA ILE A 47 -14.68 0.05 -4.43
C ILE A 47 -14.59 -0.56 -3.04
N LEU A 48 -15.73 -0.68 -2.37
CA LEU A 48 -15.80 -1.29 -1.03
C LEU A 48 -15.40 -2.76 -1.06
N GLU A 49 -15.87 -3.49 -2.07
CA GLU A 49 -15.55 -4.90 -2.26
C GLU A 49 -14.05 -5.11 -2.49
N ARG A 50 -13.39 -4.20 -3.20
CA ARG A 50 -11.94 -4.27 -3.42
C ARG A 50 -11.17 -4.14 -2.12
N LEU A 51 -11.54 -3.20 -1.25
CA LEU A 51 -10.89 -3.04 0.05
C LEU A 51 -11.12 -4.25 0.95
N GLU A 52 -12.33 -4.78 0.97
CA GLU A 52 -12.67 -5.98 1.74
C GLU A 52 -11.90 -7.19 1.22
N HIS A 53 -11.76 -7.32 -0.10
CA HIS A 53 -10.98 -8.40 -0.70
C HIS A 53 -9.51 -8.31 -0.30
N GLU A 54 -8.90 -7.14 -0.40
CA GLU A 54 -7.51 -6.95 0.02
C GLU A 54 -7.31 -7.30 1.49
N TYR A 55 -8.24 -6.87 2.33
CA TYR A 55 -8.19 -7.20 3.76
C TYR A 55 -8.32 -8.71 3.99
N SER A 56 -9.11 -9.41 3.20
CA SER A 56 -9.28 -10.86 3.31
C SER A 56 -7.98 -11.64 3.05
N LEU A 57 -7.03 -11.04 2.32
CA LEU A 57 -5.76 -11.68 1.96
C LEU A 57 -4.69 -11.55 3.05
N ARG A 58 -4.95 -10.86 4.14
CA ARG A 58 -3.94 -10.52 5.16
C ARG A 58 -3.16 -11.72 5.71
N ASP A 59 -3.80 -12.87 5.83
CA ASP A 59 -3.17 -14.07 6.36
C ASP A 59 -2.35 -14.82 5.31
N GLU A 60 -2.54 -14.50 4.02
CA GLU A 60 -1.79 -15.10 2.91
C GLU A 60 -0.58 -14.27 2.51
N LEU A 61 -0.45 -13.05 3.03
CA LEU A 61 0.65 -12.14 2.72
C LEU A 61 1.67 -12.15 3.85
N ASP A 62 2.93 -11.90 3.52
CA ASP A 62 4.04 -11.85 4.45
C ASP A 62 4.76 -10.51 4.32
N SER A 63 5.10 -9.90 5.46
CA SER A 63 5.75 -8.59 5.53
C SER A 63 7.10 -8.55 4.81
N GLU A 64 7.76 -9.69 4.60
CA GLU A 64 9.03 -9.75 3.90
C GLU A 64 8.92 -9.38 2.42
N TRP A 65 7.75 -9.61 1.81
CA TRP A 65 7.59 -9.40 0.37
C TRP A 65 6.33 -8.63 -0.02
N ALA A 66 5.49 -8.26 0.93
CA ALA A 66 4.26 -7.51 0.65
C ALA A 66 3.94 -6.55 1.79
N ALA A 67 3.24 -5.47 1.45
CA ALA A 67 2.63 -4.61 2.45
C ALA A 67 1.34 -5.28 2.94
N ARG A 68 1.36 -5.81 4.16
CA ARG A 68 0.23 -6.57 4.71
C ARG A 68 -0.88 -5.66 5.21
N PRO A 69 -2.15 -5.94 4.88
CA PRO A 69 -3.26 -5.29 5.55
C PRO A 69 -3.27 -5.60 7.05
N LEU A 70 -3.47 -4.57 7.86
CA LEU A 70 -3.57 -4.70 9.32
C LEU A 70 -5.01 -4.71 9.79
N THR A 71 -5.80 -3.74 9.32
CA THR A 71 -7.19 -3.62 9.72
C THR A 71 -7.97 -2.81 8.70
N LEU A 72 -9.28 -3.04 8.68
CA LEU A 72 -10.23 -2.26 7.89
C LEU A 72 -11.07 -1.45 8.87
N VAL A 73 -11.00 -0.13 8.78
CA VAL A 73 -11.70 0.79 9.67
C VAL A 73 -12.73 1.60 8.90
N ARG A 74 -13.72 2.14 9.61
CA ARG A 74 -14.67 3.09 9.03
C ARG A 74 -14.51 4.44 9.70
N ARG A 75 -14.41 5.47 8.89
CA ARG A 75 -14.36 6.86 9.36
C ARG A 75 -15.36 7.66 8.55
N GLU A 76 -16.32 8.28 9.25
CA GLU A 76 -17.38 9.07 8.61
C GLU A 76 -18.15 8.25 7.54
N GLY A 77 -18.37 6.97 7.81
CA GLY A 77 -19.08 6.06 6.91
C GLY A 77 -18.26 5.50 5.76
N ARG A 78 -17.00 5.92 5.60
CA ARG A 78 -16.11 5.41 4.55
C ARG A 78 -15.16 4.37 5.10
N PRO A 79 -15.06 3.19 4.45
CA PRO A 79 -14.05 2.21 4.83
C PRO A 79 -12.66 2.67 4.39
N MET A 80 -11.67 2.39 5.22
CA MET A 80 -10.26 2.69 4.96
C MET A 80 -9.43 1.48 5.35
N LEU A 81 -8.50 1.09 4.50
CA LEU A 81 -7.61 -0.03 4.75
C LEU A 81 -6.30 0.49 5.35
N ILE A 82 -5.96 -0.01 6.53
CA ILE A 82 -4.68 0.28 7.17
C ILE A 82 -3.72 -0.85 6.81
N VAL A 83 -2.53 -0.48 6.33
CA VAL A 83 -1.53 -1.41 5.81
C VAL A 83 -0.20 -1.16 6.52
N GLU A 84 0.59 -2.21 6.68
CA GLU A 84 1.94 -2.10 7.22
C GLU A 84 2.79 -1.18 6.33
N ASP A 85 3.62 -0.36 6.96
CA ASP A 85 4.57 0.49 6.25
C ASP A 85 6.00 0.02 6.51
N ALA A 86 6.62 -0.58 5.50
CA ALA A 86 8.02 -0.96 5.54
C ALA A 86 8.96 0.20 5.18
N GLY A 87 8.41 1.38 4.94
CA GLY A 87 9.17 2.53 4.45
C GLY A 87 9.29 2.55 2.94
N GLY A 88 10.22 3.34 2.43
CA GLY A 88 10.44 3.48 0.99
C GLY A 88 9.47 4.46 0.34
N GLU A 89 9.66 4.66 -0.94
CA GLU A 89 8.86 5.58 -1.75
C GLU A 89 8.27 4.84 -2.96
N PRO A 90 7.13 5.30 -3.50
CA PRO A 90 6.61 4.73 -4.74
C PRO A 90 7.67 4.81 -5.86
N LEU A 91 7.84 3.72 -6.58
CA LEU A 91 8.85 3.64 -7.64
C LEU A 91 8.63 4.68 -8.74
N ASP A 92 7.39 5.13 -8.96
CA ASP A 92 7.07 6.15 -9.97
C ASP A 92 7.78 7.49 -9.71
N ARG A 93 8.18 7.76 -8.47
CA ARG A 93 8.93 8.98 -8.12
C ARG A 93 10.37 8.97 -8.67
N PHE A 94 10.86 7.82 -9.10
CA PHE A 94 12.19 7.66 -9.68
C PHE A 94 12.17 7.59 -11.20
N LEU A 95 11.01 7.73 -11.83
CA LEU A 95 10.86 7.72 -13.28
C LEU A 95 11.24 9.09 -13.87
N GLY A 96 11.54 9.08 -15.18
CA GLY A 96 11.90 10.30 -15.91
C GLY A 96 13.39 10.59 -15.98
N GLN A 97 14.21 9.82 -15.28
CA GLN A 97 15.67 9.91 -15.34
C GLN A 97 16.27 8.51 -15.46
N PRO A 98 17.42 8.38 -16.14
CA PRO A 98 18.11 7.09 -16.18
C PRO A 98 18.48 6.64 -14.79
N MET A 99 18.27 5.34 -14.52
CA MET A 99 18.61 4.72 -13.24
C MET A 99 19.96 3.99 -13.37
N GLU A 100 20.80 4.09 -12.34
CA GLU A 100 22.03 3.33 -12.28
C GLU A 100 21.72 1.84 -12.40
N LEU A 101 22.52 1.10 -13.17
CA LEU A 101 22.27 -0.29 -13.48
C LEU A 101 22.16 -1.17 -12.24
N SER A 102 23.04 -1.01 -11.26
CA SER A 102 23.01 -1.81 -10.03
C SER A 102 21.73 -1.57 -9.23
N ARG A 103 21.25 -0.33 -9.20
CA ARG A 103 19.99 0.03 -8.51
C ARG A 103 18.80 -0.58 -9.25
N PHE A 104 18.77 -0.47 -10.57
CA PHE A 104 17.74 -1.09 -11.38
C PHE A 104 17.68 -2.60 -11.15
N LEU A 105 18.82 -3.27 -11.14
CA LEU A 105 18.87 -4.72 -10.93
C LEU A 105 18.39 -5.11 -9.54
N ARG A 106 18.70 -4.33 -8.50
CA ARG A 106 18.18 -4.59 -7.17
C ARG A 106 16.66 -4.49 -7.11
N PHE A 107 16.10 -3.48 -7.76
CA PHE A 107 14.64 -3.32 -7.80
C PHE A 107 14.00 -4.45 -8.60
N ALA A 108 14.57 -4.81 -9.74
CA ALA A 108 14.04 -5.88 -10.59
C ALA A 108 14.08 -7.24 -9.88
N VAL A 109 15.19 -7.57 -9.22
CA VAL A 109 15.33 -8.82 -8.48
C VAL A 109 14.36 -8.85 -7.29
N GLY A 110 14.27 -7.75 -6.55
CA GLY A 110 13.35 -7.66 -5.41
C GLY A 110 11.90 -7.82 -5.82
N LEU A 111 11.49 -7.17 -6.91
CA LEU A 111 10.13 -7.30 -7.44
C LEU A 111 9.85 -8.72 -7.92
N ALA A 112 10.77 -9.32 -8.67
CA ALA A 112 10.64 -10.69 -9.15
C ALA A 112 10.51 -11.68 -8.00
N ALA A 113 11.31 -11.51 -6.95
CA ALA A 113 11.24 -12.35 -5.75
C ALA A 113 9.90 -12.22 -5.04
N ALA A 114 9.40 -10.99 -4.88
CA ALA A 114 8.10 -10.75 -4.26
C ALA A 114 6.95 -11.38 -5.06
N LEU A 115 6.97 -11.21 -6.39
CA LEU A 115 5.96 -11.82 -7.27
C LEU A 115 6.02 -13.34 -7.24
N SER A 116 7.22 -13.92 -7.15
CA SER A 116 7.39 -15.36 -7.01
C SER A 116 6.69 -15.88 -5.75
N LYS A 117 6.88 -15.18 -4.63
CA LYS A 117 6.20 -15.53 -3.36
C LYS A 117 4.69 -15.41 -3.47
N LEU A 118 4.21 -14.34 -4.08
CA LEU A 118 2.78 -14.13 -4.30
C LEU A 118 2.19 -15.28 -5.11
N HIS A 119 2.85 -15.66 -6.20
CA HIS A 119 2.38 -16.76 -7.06
C HIS A 119 2.45 -18.12 -6.37
N GLN A 120 3.44 -18.35 -5.50
CA GLN A 120 3.51 -19.58 -4.70
C GLN A 120 2.32 -19.73 -3.76
N HIS A 121 1.69 -18.63 -3.36
CA HIS A 121 0.47 -18.64 -2.55
C HIS A 121 -0.82 -18.68 -3.39
N GLY A 122 -0.69 -18.86 -4.70
CA GLY A 122 -1.83 -18.93 -5.61
C GLY A 122 -2.47 -17.59 -5.92
N LEU A 123 -1.77 -16.50 -5.65
CA LEU A 123 -2.27 -15.14 -5.87
C LEU A 123 -1.69 -14.54 -7.14
N ILE A 124 -2.46 -13.67 -7.79
CA ILE A 124 -2.05 -12.90 -8.96
C ILE A 124 -2.34 -11.43 -8.67
N HIS A 125 -1.34 -10.56 -8.83
CA HIS A 125 -1.49 -9.15 -8.49
C HIS A 125 -2.46 -8.41 -9.43
N LYS A 126 -2.32 -8.58 -10.75
CA LYS A 126 -3.13 -7.97 -11.81
C LYS A 126 -2.95 -6.46 -12.04
N ASP A 127 -2.18 -5.76 -11.21
CA ASP A 127 -1.98 -4.31 -11.36
C ASP A 127 -0.54 -3.90 -11.00
N ILE A 128 0.43 -4.55 -11.65
CA ILE A 128 1.84 -4.24 -11.45
C ILE A 128 2.19 -2.97 -12.23
N LYS A 129 2.52 -1.92 -11.50
CA LYS A 129 2.97 -0.64 -12.07
C LYS A 129 3.83 0.10 -11.03
N PRO A 130 4.69 1.05 -11.46
CA PRO A 130 5.62 1.74 -10.55
C PRO A 130 4.93 2.41 -9.35
N ALA A 131 3.73 2.95 -9.53
CA ALA A 131 2.99 3.59 -8.45
C ALA A 131 2.60 2.62 -7.32
N ASN A 132 2.55 1.31 -7.60
CA ASN A 132 2.17 0.26 -6.65
C ASN A 132 3.36 -0.49 -6.07
N ILE A 133 4.57 0.00 -6.28
CA ILE A 133 5.81 -0.62 -5.81
C ILE A 133 6.52 0.38 -4.90
N LEU A 134 6.81 -0.02 -3.66
CA LEU A 134 7.62 0.76 -2.72
C LEU A 134 9.07 0.27 -2.78
N VAL A 135 9.98 1.21 -2.89
CA VAL A 135 11.42 0.91 -2.96
C VAL A 135 12.22 1.75 -1.98
#